data_60c56459015b2a0984fb7d3bf8456973
#
_entry.id   60c56459015b2a0984fb7d3bf8456973
#
_cell.length_a   1.000
_cell.length_b   1.000
_cell.length_c   1.000
_cell.angle_alpha   90.00
_cell.angle_beta   90.00
_cell.angle_gamma   90.00
#
_symmetry.space_group_name_H-M   'P 1'
#
loop_
_entity.id
_entity.type
_entity.pdbx_description
1 polymer ?
#
loop_
_entity_poly.entity_id
_entity_poly.type
_entity_poly.pdbx_seq_one_letter_code
_entity_poly.pdbx_strand_id
1 'polypeptide(L)'
;MEVNNYLIYGLVEIALLVIGILIALQINYWNEGRKEKQLENQLFEAIINDLDLKRNELVADLDSGMKMIQKSDKIIHTWHNESRIDSTEIKYMLKLMGDDSWFHEINSPAYTGLSNSDLWKMLPTSIINQIDDIYRAKLLRIKTLFQKSGEYATYCKLNFLAPNNLLDLDKSPEEIVKFLNGKEEEFISYLSLFRNGVFRLNERFEESTTSIKKVISNLESYKNTVPEIM
;
A
#
# COMPACT_ATOMS: atom_id res chain seq x y z
N MET A 1 10.81 60.33 54.25
CA MET A 1 10.26 60.30 52.84
C MET A 1 11.09 59.43 51.85
N GLU A 2 12.37 59.17 52.11
CA GLU A 2 13.28 58.44 51.16
C GLU A 2 13.06 56.93 51.13
N VAL A 3 12.72 56.25 52.23
CA VAL A 3 12.55 54.80 52.31
C VAL A 3 11.41 54.28 51.40
N ASN A 4 10.33 55.06 51.24
CA ASN A 4 9.22 54.68 50.37
C ASN A 4 9.60 54.66 48.88
N ASN A 5 10.50 55.51 48.44
CA ASN A 5 10.96 55.57 47.06
C ASN A 5 11.80 54.34 46.72
N TYR A 6 12.70 53.89 47.61
CA TYR A 6 13.53 52.68 47.38
C TYR A 6 12.69 51.40 47.32
N LEU A 7 11.65 51.28 48.11
CA LEU A 7 10.67 50.17 48.04
C LEU A 7 9.90 50.16 46.71
N ILE A 8 9.48 51.33 46.24
CA ILE A 8 8.82 51.42 44.91
C ILE A 8 9.75 51.08 43.79
N TYR A 9 10.98 51.55 43.79
CA TYR A 9 12.00 51.16 42.78
C TYR A 9 12.28 49.66 42.78
N GLY A 10 12.45 49.05 43.97
CA GLY A 10 12.65 47.61 44.09
C GLY A 10 11.44 46.78 43.56
N LEU A 11 10.20 47.24 43.84
CA LEU A 11 9.02 46.57 43.30
C LEU A 11 8.89 46.70 41.77
N VAL A 12 9.24 47.86 41.23
CA VAL A 12 9.23 48.07 39.75
C VAL A 12 10.31 47.18 39.09
N GLU A 13 11.49 47.06 39.68
CA GLU A 13 12.58 46.23 39.17
C GLU A 13 12.16 44.74 39.16
N ILE A 14 11.55 44.23 40.24
CA ILE A 14 11.01 42.87 40.31
C ILE A 14 9.91 42.68 39.27
N ALA A 15 9.01 43.63 39.13
CA ALA A 15 7.93 43.55 38.14
C ALA A 15 8.47 43.47 36.70
N LEU A 16 9.48 44.29 36.36
CA LEU A 16 10.11 44.26 35.05
C LEU A 16 10.84 42.93 34.79
N LEU A 17 11.51 42.35 35.80
CA LEU A 17 12.16 41.08 35.72
C LEU A 17 11.16 39.95 35.49
N VAL A 18 10.03 39.93 36.21
CA VAL A 18 8.93 38.96 36.02
C VAL A 18 8.32 39.08 34.61
N ILE A 19 8.07 40.31 34.15
CA ILE A 19 7.55 40.51 32.78
C ILE A 19 8.55 40.01 31.74
N GLY A 20 9.86 40.25 31.91
CA GLY A 20 10.89 39.74 31.02
C GLY A 20 10.91 38.23 30.95
N ILE A 21 10.77 37.54 32.10
CA ILE A 21 10.71 36.04 32.14
C ILE A 21 9.43 35.56 31.45
N LEU A 22 8.27 36.20 31.70
CA LEU A 22 7.01 35.79 31.06
C LEU A 22 7.07 35.94 29.54
N ILE A 23 7.65 37.06 29.05
CA ILE A 23 7.82 37.25 27.60
C ILE A 23 8.75 36.16 27.02
N ALA A 24 9.86 35.87 27.69
CA ALA A 24 10.77 34.82 27.23
C ALA A 24 10.10 33.45 27.17
N LEU A 25 9.31 33.09 28.19
CA LEU A 25 8.53 31.85 28.20
C LEU A 25 7.47 31.84 27.08
N GLN A 26 6.78 32.96 26.85
CA GLN A 26 5.79 33.05 25.78
C GLN A 26 6.42 32.86 24.38
N ILE A 27 7.57 33.47 24.16
CA ILE A 27 8.33 33.29 22.89
C ILE A 27 8.76 31.83 22.73
N ASN A 28 9.20 31.18 23.81
CA ASN A 28 9.60 29.78 23.76
C ASN A 28 8.41 28.87 23.41
N TYR A 29 7.28 29.02 24.10
CA TYR A 29 6.04 28.27 23.81
C TYR A 29 5.55 28.49 22.38
N TRP A 30 5.59 29.72 21.89
CA TRP A 30 5.22 30.02 20.52
C TRP A 30 6.15 29.32 19.50
N ASN A 31 7.46 29.33 19.76
CA ASN A 31 8.44 28.67 18.89
C ASN A 31 8.28 27.15 18.90
N GLU A 32 8.02 26.55 20.07
CA GLU A 32 7.74 25.11 20.22
C GLU A 32 6.46 24.74 19.46
N GLY A 33 5.36 25.45 19.66
CA GLY A 33 4.10 25.21 18.95
C GLY A 33 4.25 25.34 17.43
N ARG A 34 5.10 26.28 16.95
CA ARG A 34 5.39 26.38 15.52
C ARG A 34 6.14 25.17 14.97
N LYS A 35 7.13 24.63 15.73
CA LYS A 35 7.87 23.43 15.35
C LYS A 35 6.98 22.19 15.34
N GLU A 36 6.13 22.04 16.34
CA GLU A 36 5.16 20.95 16.42
C GLU A 36 4.24 20.96 15.21
N LYS A 37 3.68 22.10 14.86
CA LYS A 37 2.81 22.25 13.69
C LYS A 37 3.52 21.96 12.36
N GLN A 38 4.78 22.36 12.27
CA GLN A 38 5.59 22.00 11.07
C GLN A 38 5.78 20.50 10.97
N LEU A 39 6.05 19.82 12.10
CA LEU A 39 6.18 18.36 12.14
C LEU A 39 4.86 17.67 11.77
N GLU A 40 3.73 18.16 12.31
CA GLU A 40 2.40 17.67 11.96
C GLU A 40 2.15 17.72 10.46
N ASN A 41 2.41 18.87 9.83
CA ASN A 41 2.25 19.02 8.39
C ASN A 41 3.13 18.07 7.61
N GLN A 42 4.38 17.89 8.02
CA GLN A 42 5.30 16.93 7.38
C GLN A 42 4.80 15.49 7.49
N LEU A 43 4.25 15.08 8.65
CA LEU A 43 3.68 13.75 8.85
C LEU A 43 2.42 13.53 8.01
N PHE A 44 1.54 14.54 7.89
CA PHE A 44 0.38 14.46 7.01
C PHE A 44 0.77 14.33 5.54
N GLU A 45 1.72 15.14 5.09
CA GLU A 45 2.22 15.04 3.72
C GLU A 45 2.89 13.70 3.45
N ALA A 46 3.67 13.20 4.39
CA ALA A 46 4.33 11.91 4.26
C ALA A 46 3.33 10.77 4.14
N ILE A 47 2.26 10.74 4.96
CA ILE A 47 1.25 9.68 4.90
C ILE A 47 0.39 9.78 3.63
N ILE A 48 0.02 10.98 3.20
CA ILE A 48 -0.72 11.18 1.94
C ILE A 48 0.10 10.71 0.76
N ASN A 49 1.37 11.07 0.69
CA ASN A 49 2.28 10.65 -0.37
C ASN A 49 2.49 9.13 -0.37
N ASP A 50 2.67 8.51 0.81
CA ASP A 50 2.82 7.05 0.91
C ASP A 50 1.54 6.32 0.45
N LEU A 51 0.38 6.79 0.87
CA LEU A 51 -0.90 6.25 0.41
C LEU A 51 -1.09 6.40 -1.10
N ASP A 52 -0.69 7.53 -1.68
CA ASP A 52 -0.78 7.76 -3.12
C ASP A 52 0.17 6.84 -3.91
N LEU A 53 1.40 6.64 -3.43
CA LEU A 53 2.33 5.67 -3.99
C LEU A 53 1.75 4.25 -3.95
N LYS A 54 1.23 3.82 -2.79
CA LYS A 54 0.59 2.50 -2.66
C LYS A 54 -0.62 2.35 -3.58
N ARG A 55 -1.43 3.38 -3.72
CA ARG A 55 -2.55 3.37 -4.67
C ARG A 55 -2.07 3.16 -6.11
N ASN A 56 -1.02 3.86 -6.52
CA ASN A 56 -0.50 3.78 -7.89
C ASN A 56 0.12 2.39 -8.17
N GLU A 57 0.82 1.80 -7.20
CA GLU A 57 1.30 0.40 -7.26
C GLU A 57 0.12 -0.56 -7.48
N LEU A 58 -0.93 -0.47 -6.65
CA LEU A 58 -2.10 -1.34 -6.75
C LEU A 58 -2.88 -1.16 -8.06
N VAL A 59 -2.93 0.05 -8.62
CA VAL A 59 -3.56 0.30 -9.94
C VAL A 59 -2.77 -0.38 -11.05
N ALA A 60 -1.45 -0.35 -11.01
CA ALA A 60 -0.60 -1.04 -11.98
C ALA A 60 -0.73 -2.57 -11.88
N ASP A 61 -0.80 -3.09 -10.65
CA ASP A 61 -1.02 -4.52 -10.38
C ASP A 61 -2.42 -4.97 -10.86
N LEU A 62 -3.44 -4.15 -10.65
CA LEU A 62 -4.81 -4.38 -11.14
C LEU A 62 -4.85 -4.49 -12.67
N ASP A 63 -4.22 -3.57 -13.39
CA ASP A 63 -4.14 -3.60 -14.86
C ASP A 63 -3.41 -4.86 -15.36
N SER A 64 -2.30 -5.22 -14.72
CA SER A 64 -1.55 -6.42 -15.03
C SER A 64 -2.38 -7.69 -14.78
N GLY A 65 -3.07 -7.77 -13.64
CA GLY A 65 -3.94 -8.87 -13.30
C GLY A 65 -5.13 -9.00 -14.26
N MET A 66 -5.73 -7.90 -14.70
CA MET A 66 -6.80 -7.91 -15.70
C MET A 66 -6.33 -8.51 -17.03
N LYS A 67 -5.13 -8.16 -17.49
CA LYS A 67 -4.53 -8.75 -18.70
C LYS A 67 -4.29 -10.25 -18.55
N MET A 68 -3.82 -10.70 -17.37
CA MET A 68 -3.62 -12.13 -17.08
C MET A 68 -4.95 -12.89 -17.11
N ILE A 69 -6.01 -12.34 -16.52
CA ILE A 69 -7.36 -12.95 -16.54
C ILE A 69 -7.88 -13.05 -17.97
N GLN A 70 -7.81 -11.97 -18.75
CA GLN A 70 -8.28 -11.96 -20.15
C GLN A 70 -7.55 -13.01 -21.01
N LYS A 71 -6.22 -13.16 -20.85
CA LYS A 71 -5.45 -14.18 -21.57
C LYS A 71 -5.83 -15.57 -21.11
N SER A 72 -6.00 -15.80 -19.81
CA SER A 72 -6.44 -17.08 -19.27
C SER A 72 -7.82 -17.47 -19.82
N ASP A 73 -8.77 -16.55 -19.76
CA ASP A 73 -10.14 -16.76 -20.26
C ASP A 73 -10.16 -17.07 -21.76
N LYS A 74 -9.37 -16.35 -22.54
CA LYS A 74 -9.19 -16.63 -23.98
C LYS A 74 -8.69 -18.03 -24.22
N ILE A 75 -7.60 -18.46 -23.53
CA ILE A 75 -7.05 -19.81 -23.70
C ILE A 75 -8.07 -20.87 -23.31
N ILE A 76 -8.74 -20.73 -22.15
CA ILE A 76 -9.73 -21.68 -21.65
C ILE A 76 -10.90 -21.81 -22.64
N HIS A 77 -11.40 -20.68 -23.14
CA HIS A 77 -12.51 -20.66 -24.09
C HIS A 77 -12.12 -21.29 -25.44
N THR A 78 -10.96 -20.90 -26.00
CA THR A 78 -10.46 -21.38 -27.29
C THR A 78 -10.18 -22.90 -27.22
N TRP A 79 -9.65 -23.39 -26.08
CA TRP A 79 -9.35 -24.80 -25.89
C TRP A 79 -10.58 -25.71 -26.05
N HIS A 80 -11.71 -25.25 -25.59
CA HIS A 80 -12.97 -26.02 -25.68
C HIS A 80 -13.69 -25.88 -27.02
N ASN A 81 -13.46 -24.79 -27.77
CA ASN A 81 -14.30 -24.42 -28.90
C ASN A 81 -13.59 -24.35 -30.27
N GLU A 82 -12.26 -24.25 -30.29
CA GLU A 82 -11.49 -24.01 -31.52
C GLU A 82 -10.25 -24.90 -31.65
N SER A 83 -9.92 -25.21 -32.89
CA SER A 83 -8.78 -26.12 -33.20
C SER A 83 -7.42 -25.45 -33.18
N ARG A 84 -7.29 -24.18 -32.87
CA ARG A 84 -6.04 -23.41 -33.00
C ARG A 84 -5.84 -22.45 -31.84
N ILE A 85 -4.92 -22.81 -30.94
CA ILE A 85 -4.52 -21.99 -29.79
C ILE A 85 -3.20 -21.29 -30.14
N ASP A 86 -3.06 -20.05 -29.70
CA ASP A 86 -1.81 -19.31 -29.79
C ASP A 86 -0.76 -19.89 -28.83
N SER A 87 0.19 -20.63 -29.38
CA SER A 87 1.27 -21.29 -28.63
C SER A 87 2.13 -20.28 -27.84
N THR A 88 2.24 -19.05 -28.31
CA THR A 88 2.97 -17.97 -27.62
C THR A 88 2.25 -17.55 -26.35
N GLU A 89 0.92 -17.45 -26.40
CA GLU A 89 0.10 -17.14 -25.21
C GLU A 89 0.18 -18.26 -24.17
N ILE A 90 0.16 -19.53 -24.61
CA ILE A 90 0.34 -20.68 -23.70
C ILE A 90 1.71 -20.60 -23.01
N LYS A 91 2.78 -20.42 -23.75
CA LYS A 91 4.15 -20.27 -23.21
C LYS A 91 4.21 -19.16 -22.17
N TYR A 92 3.62 -18.03 -22.46
CA TYR A 92 3.56 -16.88 -21.54
C TYR A 92 2.80 -17.23 -20.25
N MET A 93 1.65 -17.91 -20.35
CA MET A 93 0.85 -18.29 -19.17
C MET A 93 1.56 -19.34 -18.32
N LEU A 94 2.23 -20.33 -18.92
CA LEU A 94 3.03 -21.33 -18.19
C LEU A 94 4.16 -20.67 -17.40
N LYS A 95 4.80 -19.63 -17.95
CA LYS A 95 5.81 -18.85 -17.25
C LYS A 95 5.21 -18.17 -16.01
N LEU A 96 4.06 -17.53 -16.15
CA LEU A 96 3.38 -16.84 -15.04
C LEU A 96 2.88 -17.83 -13.96
N MET A 97 2.33 -18.96 -14.36
CA MET A 97 1.85 -20.01 -13.45
C MET A 97 2.99 -20.62 -12.62
N GLY A 98 4.22 -20.59 -13.13
CA GLY A 98 5.41 -21.07 -12.42
C GLY A 98 6.21 -19.96 -11.74
N ASP A 99 5.78 -18.72 -11.78
CA ASP A 99 6.49 -17.59 -11.17
C ASP A 99 6.18 -17.51 -9.66
N ASP A 100 7.13 -17.92 -8.84
CA ASP A 100 7.04 -17.88 -7.37
C ASP A 100 7.65 -16.60 -6.77
N SER A 101 8.09 -15.66 -7.61
CA SER A 101 8.65 -14.37 -7.18
C SER A 101 7.61 -13.33 -6.77
N TRP A 102 6.35 -13.71 -6.66
CA TRP A 102 5.25 -12.82 -6.30
C TRP A 102 5.41 -12.28 -4.88
N PHE A 103 5.64 -10.98 -4.79
CA PHE A 103 5.92 -10.30 -3.54
C PHE A 103 5.25 -8.93 -3.51
N HIS A 104 4.73 -8.52 -2.35
CA HIS A 104 4.19 -7.20 -2.11
C HIS A 104 4.72 -6.65 -0.78
N GLU A 105 5.42 -5.53 -0.82
CA GLU A 105 5.96 -4.86 0.37
C GLU A 105 4.89 -3.92 0.96
N ILE A 106 4.63 -4.10 2.26
CA ILE A 106 3.65 -3.30 3.00
C ILE A 106 4.27 -2.36 4.03
N ASN A 107 5.62 -2.37 4.18
CA ASN A 107 6.27 -1.47 5.11
C ASN A 107 6.04 -0.02 4.72
N SER A 108 5.67 0.79 5.70
CA SER A 108 5.48 2.22 5.56
C SER A 108 6.13 2.94 6.73
N PRO A 109 7.32 3.56 6.52
CA PRO A 109 7.93 4.45 7.51
C PRO A 109 7.01 5.64 7.86
N ALA A 110 6.25 6.15 6.90
CA ALA A 110 5.30 7.23 7.10
C ALA A 110 4.18 6.83 8.07
N TYR A 111 3.57 5.65 7.87
CA TYR A 111 2.55 5.12 8.79
C TYR A 111 3.15 4.86 10.18
N THR A 112 4.33 4.25 10.25
CA THR A 112 5.02 3.99 11.54
C THR A 112 5.34 5.30 12.26
N GLY A 113 5.87 6.30 11.56
CA GLY A 113 6.16 7.62 12.10
C GLY A 113 4.91 8.31 12.63
N LEU A 114 3.84 8.33 11.83
CA LEU A 114 2.56 8.93 12.21
C LEU A 114 1.94 8.22 13.42
N SER A 115 1.84 6.89 13.41
CA SER A 115 1.19 6.11 14.47
C SER A 115 1.90 6.17 15.82
N ASN A 116 3.20 6.51 15.84
CA ASN A 116 4.00 6.71 17.05
C ASN A 116 4.10 8.18 17.50
N SER A 117 3.51 9.11 16.76
CA SER A 117 3.53 10.54 17.09
C SER A 117 2.36 10.94 18.00
N ASP A 118 2.48 12.10 18.66
CA ASP A 118 1.37 12.67 19.42
C ASP A 118 0.23 13.13 18.51
N LEU A 119 0.52 13.48 17.26
CA LEU A 119 -0.50 13.78 16.24
C LEU A 119 -1.51 12.63 16.08
N TRP A 120 -1.07 11.37 16.16
CA TRP A 120 -1.97 10.22 16.09
C TRP A 120 -3.09 10.28 17.12
N LYS A 121 -2.78 10.70 18.36
CA LYS A 121 -3.75 10.84 19.44
C LYS A 121 -4.72 12.00 19.24
N MET A 122 -4.32 13.00 18.45
CA MET A 122 -5.12 14.20 18.17
C MET A 122 -6.06 14.01 16.98
N LEU A 123 -5.80 13.01 16.12
CA LEU A 123 -6.64 12.70 14.97
C LEU A 123 -8.03 12.22 15.40
N PRO A 124 -9.09 12.58 14.66
CA PRO A 124 -10.40 11.97 14.83
C PRO A 124 -10.32 10.44 14.71
N THR A 125 -10.99 9.73 15.61
CA THR A 125 -11.02 8.25 15.63
C THR A 125 -11.45 7.67 14.28
N SER A 126 -12.34 8.36 13.56
CA SER A 126 -12.76 7.93 12.21
C SER A 126 -11.62 7.94 11.19
N ILE A 127 -10.69 8.91 11.27
CA ILE A 127 -9.50 8.99 10.41
C ILE A 127 -8.49 7.90 10.81
N ILE A 128 -8.23 7.75 12.11
CA ILE A 128 -7.36 6.70 12.65
C ILE A 128 -7.81 5.33 12.14
N ASN A 129 -9.09 5.00 12.31
CA ASN A 129 -9.63 3.71 11.88
C ASN A 129 -9.51 3.49 10.37
N GLN A 130 -9.66 4.52 9.56
CA GLN A 130 -9.52 4.42 8.11
C GLN A 130 -8.07 4.16 7.69
N ILE A 131 -7.10 4.85 8.31
CA ILE A 131 -5.67 4.63 8.04
C ILE A 131 -5.28 3.21 8.50
N ASP A 132 -5.67 2.80 9.71
CA ASP A 132 -5.41 1.46 10.24
C ASP A 132 -6.03 0.36 9.37
N ASP A 133 -7.24 0.56 8.85
CA ASP A 133 -7.89 -0.39 7.95
C ASP A 133 -7.06 -0.60 6.67
N ILE A 134 -6.47 0.47 6.12
CA ILE A 134 -5.58 0.34 4.96
C ILE A 134 -4.34 -0.51 5.31
N TYR A 135 -3.57 -0.09 6.31
CA TYR A 135 -2.24 -0.71 6.56
C TYR A 135 -2.33 -2.05 7.26
N ARG A 136 -3.22 -2.20 8.24
CA ARG A 136 -3.31 -3.40 9.08
C ARG A 136 -4.30 -4.45 8.58
N ALA A 137 -5.24 -4.07 7.70
CA ALA A 137 -6.21 -5.02 7.18
C ALA A 137 -6.04 -5.22 5.67
N LYS A 138 -6.23 -4.19 4.85
CA LYS A 138 -6.30 -4.34 3.39
C LYS A 138 -4.96 -4.71 2.76
N LEU A 139 -3.90 -3.95 3.04
CA LEU A 139 -2.55 -4.24 2.51
C LEU A 139 -2.00 -5.56 3.06
N LEU A 140 -2.26 -5.87 4.35
CA LEU A 140 -1.86 -7.17 4.92
C LEU A 140 -2.58 -8.34 4.25
N ARG A 141 -3.87 -8.18 3.91
CA ARG A 141 -4.62 -9.21 3.16
C ARG A 141 -4.05 -9.40 1.76
N ILE A 142 -3.71 -8.32 1.06
CA ILE A 142 -3.04 -8.37 -0.24
C ILE A 142 -1.71 -9.13 -0.12
N LYS A 143 -0.84 -8.78 0.83
CA LYS A 143 0.42 -9.50 1.08
C LYS A 143 0.19 -11.00 1.29
N THR A 144 -0.81 -11.37 2.08
CA THR A 144 -1.15 -12.78 2.34
C THR A 144 -1.59 -13.50 1.05
N LEU A 145 -2.34 -12.82 0.18
CA LEU A 145 -2.74 -13.40 -1.12
C LEU A 145 -1.55 -13.55 -2.06
N PHE A 146 -0.61 -12.61 -2.09
CA PHE A 146 0.63 -12.76 -2.84
C PHE A 146 1.46 -13.96 -2.37
N GLN A 147 1.59 -14.15 -1.05
CA GLN A 147 2.28 -15.33 -0.49
C GLN A 147 1.60 -16.64 -0.95
N LYS A 148 0.26 -16.70 -0.90
CA LYS A 148 -0.48 -17.87 -1.39
C LYS A 148 -0.32 -18.08 -2.90
N SER A 149 -0.20 -17.01 -3.67
CA SER A 149 0.09 -17.11 -5.12
C SER A 149 1.47 -17.69 -5.37
N GLY A 150 2.49 -17.31 -4.59
CA GLY A 150 3.82 -17.90 -4.64
C GLY A 150 3.83 -19.41 -4.24
N GLU A 151 3.08 -19.77 -3.18
CA GLU A 151 2.90 -21.17 -2.77
C GLU A 151 2.23 -21.98 -3.89
N TYR A 152 1.21 -21.42 -4.54
CA TYR A 152 0.55 -22.04 -5.69
C TYR A 152 1.50 -22.21 -6.88
N ALA A 153 2.31 -21.18 -7.19
CA ALA A 153 3.29 -21.28 -8.27
C ALA A 153 4.33 -22.37 -8.00
N THR A 154 4.80 -22.49 -6.75
CA THR A 154 5.67 -23.61 -6.34
C THR A 154 4.98 -24.96 -6.50
N TYR A 155 3.71 -25.06 -6.10
CA TYR A 155 2.91 -26.27 -6.29
C TYR A 155 2.76 -26.61 -7.79
N CYS A 156 2.46 -25.63 -8.63
CA CYS A 156 2.37 -25.79 -10.08
C CYS A 156 3.71 -26.26 -10.69
N LYS A 157 4.83 -25.67 -10.27
CA LYS A 157 6.17 -26.11 -10.70
C LYS A 157 6.42 -27.59 -10.42
N LEU A 158 6.16 -28.03 -9.20
CA LEU A 158 6.51 -29.39 -8.75
C LEU A 158 5.54 -30.45 -9.29
N ASN A 159 4.26 -30.14 -9.42
CA ASN A 159 3.23 -31.13 -9.72
C ASN A 159 2.77 -31.13 -11.18
N PHE A 160 3.02 -30.03 -11.92
CA PHE A 160 2.62 -29.93 -13.31
C PHE A 160 3.78 -29.63 -14.26
N LEU A 161 4.55 -28.54 -14.01
CA LEU A 161 5.57 -28.11 -14.98
C LEU A 161 6.75 -29.10 -15.05
N ALA A 162 7.32 -29.49 -13.90
CA ALA A 162 8.46 -30.37 -13.85
C ALA A 162 8.17 -31.78 -14.41
N PRO A 163 7.08 -32.48 -14.01
CA PRO A 163 6.76 -33.79 -14.55
C PRO A 163 6.49 -33.81 -16.05
N ASN A 164 6.10 -32.67 -16.60
CA ASN A 164 5.75 -32.51 -18.01
C ASN A 164 6.87 -31.90 -18.87
N ASN A 165 8.08 -31.72 -18.33
CA ASN A 165 9.22 -31.08 -19.00
C ASN A 165 8.92 -29.63 -19.48
N LEU A 166 8.10 -28.91 -18.74
CA LEU A 166 7.64 -27.53 -19.04
C LEU A 166 8.38 -26.46 -18.22
N LEU A 167 9.43 -26.82 -17.47
CA LEU A 167 10.29 -25.87 -16.75
C LEU A 167 11.24 -25.12 -17.67
N ASP A 168 11.70 -25.79 -18.75
CA ASP A 168 12.57 -25.21 -19.76
C ASP A 168 11.71 -24.44 -20.76
N LEU A 169 11.59 -23.11 -20.53
CA LEU A 169 10.82 -22.21 -21.36
C LEU A 169 11.64 -21.59 -22.53
N ASP A 170 12.89 -22.04 -22.74
CA ASP A 170 13.68 -21.66 -23.93
C ASP A 170 13.25 -22.43 -25.18
N LYS A 171 12.47 -23.50 -25.00
CA LYS A 171 11.80 -24.21 -26.10
C LYS A 171 10.90 -23.32 -26.92
N SER A 172 10.72 -23.65 -28.20
CA SER A 172 9.77 -22.92 -29.03
C SER A 172 8.32 -23.07 -28.50
N PRO A 173 7.43 -22.12 -28.76
CA PRO A 173 6.03 -22.26 -28.36
C PRO A 173 5.37 -23.54 -28.90
N GLU A 174 5.71 -23.94 -30.14
CA GLU A 174 5.19 -25.16 -30.78
C GLU A 174 5.69 -26.43 -30.09
N GLU A 175 6.94 -26.46 -29.62
CA GLU A 175 7.47 -27.55 -28.84
C GLU A 175 6.76 -27.67 -27.48
N ILE A 176 6.52 -26.55 -26.82
CA ILE A 176 5.79 -26.49 -25.54
C ILE A 176 4.39 -27.10 -25.70
N VAL A 177 3.66 -26.74 -26.75
CA VAL A 177 2.32 -27.32 -27.01
C VAL A 177 2.38 -28.83 -27.23
N LYS A 178 3.44 -29.36 -27.86
CA LYS A 178 3.60 -30.82 -28.00
C LYS A 178 3.76 -31.54 -26.66
N PHE A 179 4.37 -30.91 -25.65
CA PHE A 179 4.46 -31.49 -24.30
C PHE A 179 3.13 -31.47 -23.55
N LEU A 180 2.19 -30.68 -24.00
CA LEU A 180 0.81 -30.61 -23.42
C LEU A 180 -0.12 -31.66 -24.04
N ASN A 181 0.25 -32.34 -25.12
CA ASN A 181 -0.59 -33.37 -25.75
C ASN A 181 -0.98 -34.46 -24.74
N GLY A 182 -2.26 -34.72 -24.61
CA GLY A 182 -2.83 -35.67 -23.65
C GLY A 182 -2.86 -35.19 -22.21
N LYS A 183 -2.61 -33.88 -21.99
CA LYS A 183 -2.60 -33.23 -20.66
C LYS A 183 -3.39 -31.92 -20.67
N GLU A 184 -4.24 -31.79 -21.65
CA GLU A 184 -4.98 -30.55 -21.93
C GLU A 184 -5.91 -30.20 -20.78
N GLU A 185 -6.68 -31.16 -20.28
CA GLU A 185 -7.62 -30.94 -19.18
C GLU A 185 -6.88 -30.58 -17.88
N GLU A 186 -5.73 -31.23 -17.65
CA GLU A 186 -4.89 -30.92 -16.50
C GLU A 186 -4.36 -29.48 -16.59
N PHE A 187 -3.82 -29.08 -17.75
CA PHE A 187 -3.37 -27.70 -17.99
C PHE A 187 -4.48 -26.69 -17.76
N ILE A 188 -5.67 -26.92 -18.32
CA ILE A 188 -6.82 -26.02 -18.14
C ILE A 188 -7.24 -25.94 -16.68
N SER A 189 -7.16 -27.03 -15.93
CA SER A 189 -7.44 -27.04 -14.49
C SER A 189 -6.45 -26.15 -13.71
N TYR A 190 -5.15 -26.26 -13.95
CA TYR A 190 -4.14 -25.42 -13.35
C TYR A 190 -4.28 -23.95 -13.78
N LEU A 191 -4.53 -23.69 -15.05
CA LEU A 191 -4.76 -22.34 -15.56
C LEU A 191 -6.00 -21.68 -14.93
N SER A 192 -7.08 -22.46 -14.74
CA SER A 192 -8.29 -21.99 -14.09
C SER A 192 -8.05 -21.64 -12.61
N LEU A 193 -7.27 -22.43 -11.90
CA LEU A 193 -6.87 -22.10 -10.50
C LEU A 193 -6.02 -20.83 -10.44
N PHE A 194 -5.05 -20.68 -11.35
CA PHE A 194 -4.23 -19.49 -11.48
C PHE A 194 -5.11 -18.26 -11.73
N ARG A 195 -5.95 -18.32 -12.75
CA ARG A 195 -6.91 -17.26 -13.13
C ARG A 195 -7.78 -16.84 -11.94
N ASN A 196 -8.31 -17.80 -11.18
CA ASN A 196 -9.14 -17.52 -10.01
C ASN A 196 -8.34 -16.88 -8.87
N GLY A 197 -7.06 -17.24 -8.70
CA GLY A 197 -6.16 -16.59 -7.75
C GLY A 197 -5.94 -15.12 -8.10
N VAL A 198 -5.62 -14.83 -9.37
CA VAL A 198 -5.44 -13.46 -9.88
C VAL A 198 -6.72 -12.64 -9.77
N PHE A 199 -7.88 -13.24 -10.06
CA PHE A 199 -9.18 -12.59 -9.92
C PHE A 199 -9.43 -12.10 -8.49
N ARG A 200 -9.17 -12.95 -7.49
CA ARG A 200 -9.30 -12.58 -6.07
C ARG A 200 -8.34 -11.46 -5.65
N LEU A 201 -7.12 -11.45 -6.19
CA LEU A 201 -6.18 -10.36 -5.98
C LEU A 201 -6.72 -9.05 -6.55
N ASN A 202 -7.23 -9.07 -7.78
CA ASN A 202 -7.79 -7.89 -8.43
C ASN A 202 -8.97 -7.28 -7.66
N GLU A 203 -9.88 -8.11 -7.14
CA GLU A 203 -10.96 -7.63 -6.26
C GLU A 203 -10.41 -6.85 -5.05
N ARG A 204 -9.28 -7.31 -4.46
CA ARG A 204 -8.67 -6.62 -3.31
C ARG A 204 -7.90 -5.37 -3.72
N PHE A 205 -7.28 -5.35 -4.89
CA PHE A 205 -6.66 -4.14 -5.43
C PHE A 205 -7.69 -3.05 -5.66
N GLU A 206 -8.81 -3.36 -6.29
CA GLU A 206 -9.91 -2.42 -6.54
C GLU A 206 -10.53 -1.88 -5.24
N GLU A 207 -10.82 -2.76 -4.29
CA GLU A 207 -11.31 -2.38 -2.96
C GLU A 207 -10.34 -1.46 -2.24
N SER A 208 -9.04 -1.80 -2.27
CA SER A 208 -8.01 -1.05 -1.55
C SER A 208 -7.74 0.30 -2.19
N THR A 209 -7.64 0.38 -3.52
CA THR A 209 -7.44 1.65 -4.25
C THR A 209 -8.59 2.62 -3.99
N THR A 210 -9.83 2.14 -4.00
CA THR A 210 -11.01 2.94 -3.68
C THR A 210 -10.96 3.47 -2.24
N SER A 211 -10.60 2.61 -1.29
CA SER A 211 -10.47 2.98 0.12
C SER A 211 -9.35 4.00 0.35
N ILE A 212 -8.17 3.80 -0.26
CA ILE A 212 -7.04 4.71 -0.17
C ILE A 212 -7.43 6.09 -0.70
N LYS A 213 -8.08 6.17 -1.86
CA LYS A 213 -8.56 7.45 -2.43
C LYS A 213 -9.46 8.20 -1.45
N LYS A 214 -10.36 7.50 -0.78
CA LYS A 214 -11.25 8.09 0.23
C LYS A 214 -10.47 8.59 1.45
N VAL A 215 -9.49 7.82 1.93
CA VAL A 215 -8.66 8.22 3.09
C VAL A 215 -7.84 9.46 2.76
N ILE A 216 -7.20 9.53 1.59
CA ILE A 216 -6.46 10.71 1.14
C ILE A 216 -7.38 11.95 1.16
N SER A 217 -8.55 11.87 0.54
CA SER A 217 -9.51 12.99 0.51
C SER A 217 -9.94 13.45 1.91
N ASN A 218 -10.13 12.51 2.84
CA ASN A 218 -10.49 12.84 4.22
C ASN A 218 -9.33 13.51 4.98
N LEU A 219 -8.09 13.04 4.75
CA LEU A 219 -6.88 13.66 5.33
C LEU A 219 -6.67 15.09 4.83
N GLU A 220 -6.79 15.31 3.52
CA GLU A 220 -6.71 16.63 2.92
C GLU A 220 -7.77 17.57 3.46
N SER A 221 -9.02 17.11 3.57
CA SER A 221 -10.11 17.88 4.15
C SER A 221 -9.84 18.24 5.61
N TYR A 222 -9.35 17.28 6.41
CA TYR A 222 -9.01 17.52 7.81
C TYR A 222 -7.87 18.54 7.95
N LYS A 223 -6.79 18.39 7.15
CA LYS A 223 -5.67 19.34 7.14
C LYS A 223 -6.14 20.77 6.89
N ASN A 224 -7.10 20.95 5.98
CA ASN A 224 -7.64 22.27 5.63
C ASN A 224 -8.63 22.84 6.68
N THR A 225 -9.19 21.99 7.56
CA THR A 225 -10.13 22.43 8.59
C THR A 225 -9.46 22.78 9.92
N VAL A 226 -8.23 22.33 10.15
CA VAL A 226 -7.46 22.70 11.35
C VAL A 226 -6.98 24.16 11.18
N PRO A 227 -7.47 25.12 12.01
CA PRO A 227 -7.09 26.52 11.85
C PRO A 227 -5.57 26.68 11.96
N GLU A 228 -5.00 27.52 11.12
CA GLU A 228 -3.67 28.06 11.38
C GLU A 228 -3.74 28.81 12.69
N ILE A 229 -3.24 28.20 13.78
CA ILE A 229 -3.05 28.90 15.04
C ILE A 229 -1.98 29.96 14.77
N MET A 230 -2.47 31.21 14.65
CA MET A 230 -1.63 32.42 14.54
C MET A 230 -0.76 32.60 15.79
#